data_bcf08b734d3eaaea6f20ed4cec2ddd38
#
_entry.id   bcf08b734d3eaaea6f20ed4cec2ddd38
#
_cell.length_a   1.000
_cell.length_b   1.000
_cell.length_c   1.000
_cell.angle_alpha   90.00
_cell.angle_beta   90.00
_cell.angle_gamma   90.00
#
_symmetry.space_group_name_H-M   'P 1'
#
loop_
_entity.id
_entity.type
_entity.pdbx_description
1 polymer ?
#
loop_
_entity_poly.entity_id
_entity_poly.type
_entity_poly.pdbx_seq_one_letter_code
_entity_poly.pdbx_strand_id
1 'polypeptide(L)'
;FYYEKELYWGVDRLHHLEDRLIDLGLKTDNTNDSICSPNLKAPSKLNSEKKVNLCYYPSLNSPYTYACSKRVREIRDDYPINLITKPVLPMLMRNMTIPDFKGKYIISDAAREARKHGYPMGSIYSPIGKPARKAYSLFPIIDEAGKGFEYIDELLKASFYDGINIGEDDYLESLVIKLGLD
;
A
#
# COMPACT_ATOMS: atom_id res chain seq x y z
N PHE A 1 -20.15 0.27 -9.79
CA PHE A 1 -21.22 1.03 -9.15
C PHE A 1 -20.83 2.49 -9.09
N TYR A 2 -21.79 3.38 -9.19
CA TYR A 2 -21.59 4.82 -9.16
C TYR A 2 -22.65 5.47 -8.28
N TYR A 3 -22.23 6.27 -7.31
CA TYR A 3 -23.09 6.99 -6.40
C TYR A 3 -22.49 8.35 -6.05
N GLU A 4 -23.25 9.44 -6.22
CA GLU A 4 -22.86 10.82 -5.89
C GLU A 4 -21.43 11.22 -6.32
N LYS A 5 -21.07 10.99 -7.58
CA LYS A 5 -19.75 11.27 -8.18
C LYS A 5 -18.62 10.34 -7.70
N GLU A 6 -18.91 9.31 -6.91
CA GLU A 6 -17.96 8.30 -6.52
C GLU A 6 -18.15 7.01 -7.31
N LEU A 7 -17.04 6.41 -7.76
CA LEU A 7 -17.01 5.13 -8.46
C LEU A 7 -16.53 4.02 -7.52
N TYR A 8 -17.24 2.88 -7.55
CA TYR A 8 -16.92 1.65 -6.83
C TYR A 8 -16.80 0.53 -7.84
N TRP A 9 -15.57 0.11 -8.13
CA TRP A 9 -15.29 -0.85 -9.19
C TRP A 9 -15.21 -2.27 -8.64
N GLY A 10 -16.21 -3.08 -8.97
CA GLY A 10 -16.30 -4.48 -8.59
C GLY A 10 -17.10 -4.72 -7.31
N VAL A 11 -17.43 -5.96 -7.09
CA VAL A 11 -18.23 -6.40 -5.92
C VAL A 11 -17.44 -6.30 -4.61
N ASP A 12 -16.13 -6.40 -4.70
CA ASP A 12 -15.20 -6.27 -3.59
C ASP A 12 -15.08 -4.83 -3.04
N ARG A 13 -15.74 -3.86 -3.67
CA ARG A 13 -15.82 -2.45 -3.23
C ARG A 13 -17.21 -2.06 -2.72
N LEU A 14 -18.19 -2.97 -2.74
CA LEU A 14 -19.55 -2.68 -2.25
C LEU A 14 -19.60 -2.32 -0.76
N HIS A 15 -18.69 -2.84 0.04
CA HIS A 15 -18.62 -2.49 1.45
C HIS A 15 -18.32 -0.99 1.69
N HIS A 16 -17.58 -0.33 0.81
CA HIS A 16 -17.36 1.12 0.90
C HIS A 16 -18.62 1.91 0.51
N LEU A 17 -19.39 1.41 -0.47
CA LEU A 17 -20.68 2.01 -0.81
C LEU A 17 -21.67 1.84 0.35
N GLU A 18 -21.71 0.67 0.97
CA GLU A 18 -22.55 0.41 2.14
C GLU A 18 -22.17 1.32 3.31
N ASP A 19 -20.89 1.42 3.65
CA ASP A 19 -20.41 2.36 4.69
C ASP A 19 -20.88 3.78 4.38
N ARG A 20 -20.76 4.24 3.12
CA ARG A 20 -21.21 5.58 2.70
C ARG A 20 -22.72 5.79 2.86
N LEU A 21 -23.53 4.79 2.52
CA LEU A 21 -24.99 4.85 2.67
C LEU A 21 -25.41 4.87 4.14
N ILE A 22 -24.70 4.13 5.00
CA ILE A 22 -24.90 4.14 6.45
C ILE A 22 -24.59 5.53 7.04
N ASP A 23 -23.45 6.11 6.66
CA ASP A 23 -23.04 7.44 7.12
C ASP A 23 -24.02 8.54 6.72
N LEU A 24 -24.75 8.35 5.61
CA LEU A 24 -25.82 9.24 5.15
C LEU A 24 -27.18 8.97 5.81
N GLY A 25 -27.28 7.99 6.72
CA GLY A 25 -28.53 7.60 7.36
C GLY A 25 -29.56 6.95 6.44
N LEU A 26 -29.12 6.35 5.33
CA LEU A 26 -29.97 5.73 4.32
C LEU A 26 -30.24 4.25 4.56
N LYS A 27 -29.75 3.68 5.66
CA LYS A 27 -30.06 2.31 6.04
C LYS A 27 -31.52 2.25 6.55
N THR A 28 -32.29 1.29 6.03
CA THR A 28 -33.74 1.15 6.29
C THR A 28 -34.05 0.30 7.53
N ASP A 29 -33.09 -0.44 8.04
CA ASP A 29 -33.23 -1.24 9.24
C ASP A 29 -32.27 -0.76 10.34
N ASN A 30 -32.58 -1.10 11.60
CA ASN A 30 -31.77 -0.74 12.76
C ASN A 30 -30.73 -1.83 13.11
N THR A 31 -30.47 -2.77 12.23
CA THR A 31 -29.43 -3.78 12.46
C THR A 31 -28.04 -3.18 12.19
N ASN A 32 -27.07 -3.53 13.02
CA ASN A 32 -25.67 -3.14 12.81
C ASN A 32 -24.96 -4.08 11.83
N ASP A 33 -25.70 -5.00 11.20
CA ASP A 33 -25.12 -5.99 10.31
C ASP A 33 -24.79 -5.36 8.96
N SER A 34 -23.54 -5.46 8.53
CA SER A 34 -23.12 -5.09 7.19
C SER A 34 -23.39 -6.25 6.22
N ILE A 35 -24.06 -5.94 5.11
CA ILE A 35 -24.37 -6.90 4.06
C ILE A 35 -23.13 -7.23 3.21
N CYS A 36 -22.30 -6.22 2.98
CA CYS A 36 -21.16 -6.30 2.07
C CYS A 36 -19.81 -6.39 2.79
N SER A 37 -19.80 -6.59 4.11
CA SER A 37 -18.55 -6.71 4.86
C SER A 37 -17.69 -7.85 4.32
N PRO A 38 -16.44 -7.61 3.97
CA PRO A 38 -15.54 -8.69 3.65
C PRO A 38 -15.38 -9.56 4.89
N ASN A 39 -15.84 -10.80 4.84
CA ASN A 39 -15.66 -11.79 5.91
C ASN A 39 -14.20 -12.24 6.02
N LEU A 40 -13.31 -11.31 6.30
CA LEU A 40 -11.91 -11.57 6.60
C LEU A 40 -11.79 -12.00 8.07
N LYS A 41 -12.18 -13.24 8.36
CA LYS A 41 -11.80 -13.86 9.62
C LYS A 41 -10.31 -14.17 9.52
N ALA A 42 -9.51 -13.46 10.30
CA ALA A 42 -8.12 -13.90 10.51
C ALA A 42 -8.15 -15.33 11.02
N PRO A 43 -7.42 -16.27 10.42
CA PRO A 43 -7.29 -17.59 10.97
C PRO A 43 -6.70 -17.47 12.38
N SER A 44 -7.13 -18.35 13.29
CA SER A 44 -6.50 -18.49 14.60
C SER A 44 -5.00 -18.71 14.42
N LYS A 45 -4.17 -18.02 15.22
CA LYS A 45 -2.71 -18.15 15.16
C LYS A 45 -2.33 -19.64 15.15
N LEU A 46 -1.76 -20.09 14.05
CA LEU A 46 -1.18 -21.40 13.95
C LEU A 46 0.23 -21.31 14.54
N ASN A 47 0.46 -21.94 15.69
CA ASN A 47 1.80 -22.14 16.22
C ASN A 47 2.51 -23.16 15.33
N SER A 48 3.23 -22.68 14.33
CA SER A 48 4.07 -23.49 13.46
C SER A 48 5.51 -23.07 13.66
N GLU A 49 6.38 -24.04 13.98
CA GLU A 49 7.83 -23.81 14.02
C GLU A 49 8.43 -23.62 12.62
N LYS A 50 7.70 -24.06 11.59
CA LYS A 50 8.14 -23.98 10.19
C LYS A 50 7.79 -22.62 9.60
N LYS A 51 8.81 -21.82 9.30
CA LYS A 51 8.66 -20.59 8.55
C LYS A 51 8.39 -20.86 7.05
N VAL A 52 7.50 -20.06 6.45
CA VAL A 52 7.17 -20.11 5.02
C VAL A 52 7.70 -18.86 4.35
N ASN A 53 8.29 -19.00 3.16
CA ASN A 53 8.74 -17.85 2.37
C ASN A 53 7.54 -17.14 1.74
N LEU A 54 7.40 -15.84 1.99
CA LEU A 54 6.44 -14.96 1.36
C LEU A 54 7.18 -13.93 0.49
N CYS A 55 7.03 -14.03 -0.84
CA CYS A 55 7.60 -13.04 -1.74
C CYS A 55 6.65 -11.85 -1.90
N TYR A 56 7.12 -10.66 -1.55
CA TYR A 56 6.42 -9.39 -1.71
C TYR A 56 7.03 -8.59 -2.86
N TYR A 57 6.18 -8.16 -3.80
CA TYR A 57 6.60 -7.44 -5.02
C TYR A 57 6.09 -5.98 -5.02
N PRO A 58 6.65 -5.10 -4.20
CA PRO A 58 6.22 -3.70 -4.11
C PRO A 58 6.63 -2.88 -5.33
N SER A 59 5.81 -1.87 -5.66
CA SER A 59 6.14 -0.86 -6.66
C SER A 59 6.02 0.53 -6.06
N LEU A 60 7.08 1.35 -6.16
CA LEU A 60 7.14 2.69 -5.54
C LEU A 60 6.11 3.69 -6.08
N ASN A 61 5.53 3.45 -7.26
CA ASN A 61 4.47 4.28 -7.81
C ASN A 61 3.09 3.61 -7.75
N SER A 62 2.88 2.69 -6.83
CA SER A 62 1.60 2.02 -6.66
C SER A 62 0.91 2.45 -5.36
N PRO A 63 -0.20 3.20 -5.43
CA PRO A 63 -0.93 3.60 -4.23
C PRO A 63 -1.52 2.41 -3.47
N TYR A 64 -1.86 1.30 -4.18
CA TYR A 64 -2.26 0.06 -3.51
C TYR A 64 -1.12 -0.62 -2.76
N THR A 65 0.13 -0.52 -3.27
CA THR A 65 1.29 -1.01 -2.54
C THR A 65 1.45 -0.26 -1.22
N TYR A 66 1.28 1.06 -1.23
CA TYR A 66 1.26 1.87 0.00
C TYR A 66 0.11 1.46 0.93
N ALA A 67 -1.12 1.38 0.40
CA ALA A 67 -2.30 1.05 1.20
C ALA A 67 -2.20 -0.32 1.89
N CYS A 68 -1.49 -1.29 1.30
CA CYS A 68 -1.33 -2.63 1.87
C CYS A 68 -0.05 -2.80 2.71
N SER A 69 0.89 -1.85 2.73
CA SER A 69 2.20 -2.04 3.37
C SER A 69 2.10 -2.30 4.88
N LYS A 70 1.17 -1.62 5.57
CA LYS A 70 0.86 -1.90 6.98
C LYS A 70 0.43 -3.36 7.20
N ARG A 71 -0.44 -3.89 6.32
CA ARG A 71 -0.90 -5.29 6.40
C ARG A 71 0.22 -6.28 6.14
N VAL A 72 1.11 -5.97 5.21
CA VAL A 72 2.29 -6.81 4.95
C VAL A 72 3.19 -6.86 6.18
N ARG A 73 3.37 -5.73 6.87
CA ARG A 73 4.12 -5.66 8.13
C ARG A 73 3.47 -6.51 9.21
N GLU A 74 2.16 -6.36 9.44
CA GLU A 74 1.39 -7.15 10.40
C GLU A 74 1.50 -8.66 10.10
N ILE A 75 1.40 -9.06 8.83
CA ILE A 75 1.58 -10.47 8.44
C ILE A 75 3.00 -10.96 8.74
N ARG A 76 4.03 -10.16 8.46
CA ARG A 76 5.41 -10.50 8.79
C ARG A 76 5.62 -10.70 10.28
N ASP A 77 5.01 -9.85 11.09
CA ASP A 77 5.25 -9.80 12.54
C ASP A 77 4.38 -10.84 13.29
N ASP A 78 3.18 -11.16 12.78
CA ASP A 78 2.22 -12.04 13.46
C ASP A 78 2.29 -13.52 13.01
N TYR A 79 2.94 -13.80 11.87
CA TYR A 79 2.97 -15.15 11.30
C TYR A 79 4.40 -15.68 11.16
N PRO A 80 4.62 -17.01 11.20
CA PRO A 80 5.93 -17.61 10.99
C PRO A 80 6.32 -17.57 9.51
N ILE A 81 6.58 -16.38 9.00
CA ILE A 81 7.01 -16.18 7.61
C ILE A 81 8.42 -15.59 7.54
N ASN A 82 9.07 -15.87 6.42
CA ASN A 82 10.26 -15.18 5.96
C ASN A 82 9.85 -14.27 4.80
N LEU A 83 9.76 -12.96 5.05
CA LEU A 83 9.36 -11.98 4.04
C LEU A 83 10.54 -11.67 3.12
N ILE A 84 10.38 -11.93 1.83
CA ILE A 84 11.37 -11.68 0.80
C ILE A 84 10.85 -10.53 -0.07
N THR A 85 11.45 -9.35 0.07
CA THR A 85 11.06 -8.15 -0.67
C THR A 85 11.74 -8.13 -2.04
N LYS A 86 10.94 -8.06 -3.10
CA LYS A 86 11.39 -8.03 -4.51
C LYS A 86 10.78 -6.84 -5.24
N PRO A 87 11.34 -5.64 -5.13
CA PRO A 87 10.76 -4.45 -5.76
C PRO A 87 10.64 -4.59 -7.26
N VAL A 88 9.55 -4.05 -7.81
CA VAL A 88 9.29 -4.04 -9.25
C VAL A 88 9.16 -2.60 -9.77
N LEU A 89 9.67 -2.36 -10.97
CA LEU A 89 9.56 -1.05 -11.60
C LEU A 89 8.09 -0.63 -11.76
N PRO A 90 7.75 0.65 -11.57
CA PRO A 90 6.44 1.19 -11.88
C PRO A 90 5.93 0.80 -13.26
N MET A 91 4.63 0.55 -13.40
CA MET A 91 4.02 0.12 -14.66
C MET A 91 4.35 1.06 -15.83
N LEU A 92 4.30 2.37 -15.60
CA LEU A 92 4.63 3.38 -16.61
C LEU A 92 6.09 3.27 -17.10
N MET A 93 7.01 2.83 -16.25
CA MET A 93 8.41 2.59 -16.62
C MET A 93 8.64 1.27 -17.36
N ARG A 94 7.60 0.45 -17.45
CA ARG A 94 7.56 -0.81 -18.20
C ARG A 94 6.70 -0.69 -19.46
N ASN A 95 6.43 0.52 -19.93
CA ASN A 95 5.57 0.84 -21.08
C ASN A 95 4.11 0.32 -20.94
N MET A 96 3.63 0.18 -19.71
CA MET A 96 2.25 -0.20 -19.44
C MET A 96 1.44 1.06 -19.14
N THR A 97 0.65 1.51 -20.12
CA THR A 97 -0.18 2.71 -19.98
C THR A 97 -1.46 2.43 -19.22
N ILE A 98 -1.94 3.43 -18.50
CA ILE A 98 -3.20 3.39 -17.77
C ILE A 98 -4.07 4.53 -18.30
N PRO A 99 -5.32 4.29 -18.72
CA PRO A 99 -6.25 5.36 -19.09
C PRO A 99 -6.46 6.36 -17.95
N ASP A 100 -6.58 7.65 -18.25
CA ASP A 100 -6.66 8.72 -17.25
C ASP A 100 -7.77 8.50 -16.21
N PHE A 101 -8.95 8.07 -16.65
CA PHE A 101 -10.07 7.79 -15.73
C PHE A 101 -9.73 6.67 -14.73
N LYS A 102 -8.97 5.66 -15.16
CA LYS A 102 -8.53 4.56 -14.32
C LYS A 102 -7.46 5.01 -13.34
N GLY A 103 -6.56 5.90 -13.77
CA GLY A 103 -5.55 6.50 -12.87
C GLY A 103 -6.21 7.26 -11.71
N LYS A 104 -7.19 8.10 -12.02
CA LYS A 104 -7.97 8.84 -11.00
C LYS A 104 -8.72 7.90 -10.06
N TYR A 105 -9.34 6.86 -10.60
CA TYR A 105 -10.01 5.84 -9.80
C TYR A 105 -9.05 5.14 -8.84
N ILE A 106 -7.88 4.69 -9.32
CA ILE A 106 -6.88 3.98 -8.51
C ILE A 106 -6.47 4.81 -7.29
N ILE A 107 -6.21 6.12 -7.47
CA ILE A 107 -5.86 7.01 -6.36
C ILE A 107 -7.00 7.11 -5.35
N SER A 108 -8.22 7.37 -5.81
CA SER A 108 -9.39 7.52 -4.93
C SER A 108 -9.70 6.23 -4.16
N ASP A 109 -9.62 5.08 -4.84
CA ASP A 109 -9.91 3.78 -4.27
C ASP A 109 -8.83 3.36 -3.26
N ALA A 110 -7.55 3.51 -3.60
CA ALA A 110 -6.46 3.23 -2.67
C ALA A 110 -6.52 4.15 -1.44
N ALA A 111 -6.92 5.42 -1.59
CA ALA A 111 -7.10 6.33 -0.47
C ALA A 111 -8.24 5.90 0.46
N ARG A 112 -9.34 5.35 -0.08
CA ARG A 112 -10.43 4.77 0.73
C ARG A 112 -9.96 3.54 1.51
N GLU A 113 -9.30 2.61 0.83
CA GLU A 113 -8.72 1.41 1.46
C GLU A 113 -7.72 1.77 2.56
N ALA A 114 -6.78 2.66 2.26
CA ALA A 114 -5.77 3.10 3.22
C ALA A 114 -6.40 3.73 4.47
N ARG A 115 -7.41 4.59 4.30
CA ARG A 115 -8.14 5.22 5.41
C ARG A 115 -8.89 4.19 6.24
N LYS A 116 -9.59 3.24 5.62
CA LYS A 116 -10.33 2.17 6.30
C LYS A 116 -9.41 1.31 7.19
N HIS A 117 -8.18 1.13 6.77
CA HIS A 117 -7.17 0.38 7.52
C HIS A 117 -6.28 1.22 8.45
N GLY A 118 -6.63 2.49 8.68
CA GLY A 118 -5.92 3.38 9.59
C GLY A 118 -4.50 3.75 9.10
N TYR A 119 -4.29 3.78 7.78
CA TYR A 119 -3.05 4.19 7.14
C TYR A 119 -3.33 5.21 6.01
N PRO A 120 -3.86 6.40 6.36
CA PRO A 120 -4.37 7.35 5.37
C PRO A 120 -3.28 7.86 4.43
N MET A 121 -3.67 8.17 3.21
CA MET A 121 -2.82 8.91 2.26
C MET A 121 -2.86 10.40 2.59
N GLY A 122 -1.74 11.08 2.36
CA GLY A 122 -1.59 12.54 2.48
C GLY A 122 -1.27 13.20 1.15
N SER A 123 -0.20 14.00 1.12
CA SER A 123 0.35 14.55 -0.11
C SER A 123 1.00 13.46 -0.95
N ILE A 124 0.87 13.56 -2.28
CA ILE A 124 1.36 12.52 -3.18
C ILE A 124 2.46 13.07 -4.08
N TYR A 125 3.59 12.40 -4.08
CA TYR A 125 4.63 12.51 -5.08
C TYR A 125 4.66 11.24 -5.93
N SER A 126 4.68 11.36 -7.26
CA SER A 126 4.71 10.22 -8.18
C SER A 126 6.15 9.93 -8.63
N PRO A 127 6.83 8.92 -8.06
CA PRO A 127 8.23 8.65 -8.37
C PRO A 127 8.37 7.86 -9.68
N ILE A 128 8.44 8.58 -10.79
CA ILE A 128 8.65 8.00 -12.12
C ILE A 128 10.02 8.43 -12.68
N GLY A 129 10.68 7.56 -13.41
CA GLY A 129 11.95 7.85 -14.08
C GLY A 129 13.15 7.86 -13.11
N LYS A 130 13.89 8.97 -13.07
CA LYS A 130 15.12 9.10 -12.27
C LYS A 130 14.90 8.87 -10.76
N PRO A 131 13.88 9.47 -10.10
CA PRO A 131 13.66 9.26 -8.68
C PRO A 131 13.51 7.79 -8.30
N ALA A 132 12.66 7.04 -9.02
CA ALA A 132 12.47 5.62 -8.75
C ALA A 132 13.75 4.81 -9.01
N ARG A 133 14.47 5.09 -10.12
CA ARG A 133 15.71 4.36 -10.43
C ARG A 133 16.76 4.56 -9.35
N LYS A 134 16.92 5.80 -8.88
CA LYS A 134 17.88 6.15 -7.84
C LYS A 134 17.55 5.46 -6.51
N ALA A 135 16.28 5.51 -6.09
CA ALA A 135 15.84 4.81 -4.90
C ALA A 135 16.04 3.28 -5.02
N TYR A 136 15.72 2.67 -6.16
CA TYR A 136 15.96 1.24 -6.36
C TYR A 136 17.44 0.86 -6.45
N SER A 137 18.33 1.75 -6.85
CA SER A 137 19.77 1.41 -6.94
C SER A 137 20.41 1.14 -5.57
N LEU A 138 19.86 1.70 -4.50
CA LEU A 138 20.33 1.45 -3.13
C LEU A 138 19.72 0.17 -2.52
N PHE A 139 18.60 -0.32 -3.08
CA PHE A 139 17.87 -1.43 -2.51
C PHE A 139 18.73 -2.70 -2.26
N PRO A 140 19.58 -3.16 -3.21
CA PRO A 140 20.35 -4.40 -2.99
C PRO A 140 21.22 -4.36 -1.73
N ILE A 141 21.93 -3.26 -1.51
CA ILE A 141 22.84 -3.08 -0.36
C ILE A 141 22.02 -3.02 0.94
N ILE A 142 20.89 -2.31 0.92
CA ILE A 142 20.00 -2.18 2.07
C ILE A 142 19.29 -3.51 2.40
N ASP A 143 18.94 -4.30 1.38
CA ASP A 143 18.33 -5.61 1.57
C ASP A 143 19.33 -6.64 2.14
N GLU A 144 20.59 -6.62 1.70
CA GLU A 144 21.68 -7.41 2.28
C GLU A 144 21.90 -7.08 3.77
N ALA A 145 21.69 -5.83 4.16
CA ALA A 145 21.72 -5.40 5.57
C ALA A 145 20.43 -5.78 6.34
N GLY A 146 19.49 -6.50 5.71
CA GLY A 146 18.23 -6.93 6.33
C GLY A 146 17.19 -5.83 6.52
N LYS A 147 17.32 -4.71 5.80
CA LYS A 147 16.43 -3.53 5.90
C LYS A 147 15.58 -3.28 4.64
N GLY A 148 15.53 -4.24 3.72
CA GLY A 148 14.87 -4.06 2.42
C GLY A 148 13.39 -3.72 2.52
N PHE A 149 12.63 -4.39 3.41
CA PHE A 149 11.21 -4.08 3.60
C PHE A 149 11.02 -2.68 4.21
N GLU A 150 11.73 -2.35 5.28
CA GLU A 150 11.66 -1.05 5.96
C GLU A 150 12.02 0.10 5.01
N TYR A 151 13.01 -0.09 4.17
CA TYR A 151 13.41 0.89 3.16
C TYR A 151 12.28 1.17 2.16
N ILE A 152 11.70 0.12 1.58
CA ILE A 152 10.58 0.27 0.64
C ILE A 152 9.36 0.90 1.31
N ASP A 153 9.06 0.53 2.54
CA ASP A 153 7.91 1.06 3.30
C ASP A 153 8.06 2.56 3.58
N GLU A 154 9.25 3.01 3.97
CA GLU A 154 9.55 4.44 4.16
C GLU A 154 9.50 5.23 2.84
N LEU A 155 10.00 4.69 1.74
CA LEU A 155 9.88 5.31 0.42
C LEU A 155 8.41 5.45 -0.03
N LEU A 156 7.60 4.44 0.24
CA LEU A 156 6.16 4.49 -0.05
C LEU A 156 5.45 5.53 0.82
N LYS A 157 5.79 5.61 2.11
CA LYS A 157 5.27 6.63 3.01
C LYS A 157 5.65 8.03 2.55
N ALA A 158 6.91 8.25 2.22
CA ALA A 158 7.39 9.53 1.69
C ALA A 158 6.64 9.93 0.41
N SER A 159 6.39 8.98 -0.49
CA SER A 159 5.69 9.23 -1.76
C SER A 159 4.19 9.48 -1.60
N PHE A 160 3.49 8.75 -0.72
CA PHE A 160 2.02 8.75 -0.67
C PHE A 160 1.41 9.41 0.58
N TYR A 161 2.22 9.77 1.55
CA TYR A 161 1.78 10.49 2.75
C TYR A 161 2.46 11.85 2.88
N ASP A 162 3.80 11.89 2.78
CA ASP A 162 4.58 13.10 3.00
C ASP A 162 4.71 13.96 1.73
N GLY A 163 4.51 13.38 0.52
CA GLY A 163 4.64 14.07 -0.76
C GLY A 163 6.09 14.42 -1.14
N ILE A 164 7.05 13.64 -0.66
CA ILE A 164 8.47 13.89 -0.82
C ILE A 164 8.99 13.28 -2.14
N ASN A 165 9.88 14.01 -2.83
CA ASN A 165 10.66 13.46 -3.92
C ASN A 165 11.71 12.48 -3.38
N ILE A 166 11.41 11.20 -3.48
CA ILE A 166 12.28 10.12 -3.00
C ILE A 166 13.59 9.95 -3.80
N GLY A 167 13.81 10.74 -4.83
CA GLY A 167 15.05 10.74 -5.62
C GLY A 167 16.08 11.77 -5.20
N GLU A 168 15.79 12.61 -4.22
CA GLU A 168 16.73 13.60 -3.69
C GLU A 168 17.82 12.93 -2.85
N ASP A 169 19.06 13.40 -3.02
CA ASP A 169 20.23 12.82 -2.32
C ASP A 169 20.09 12.97 -0.82
N ASP A 170 19.75 14.15 -0.35
CA ASP A 170 19.61 14.47 1.08
C ASP A 170 18.54 13.60 1.74
N TYR A 171 17.43 13.31 1.03
CA TYR A 171 16.39 12.42 1.53
C TYR A 171 16.87 10.98 1.64
N LEU A 172 17.51 10.45 0.60
CA LEU A 172 18.01 9.08 0.58
C LEU A 172 19.11 8.85 1.63
N GLU A 173 20.01 9.82 1.79
CA GLU A 173 21.05 9.79 2.84
C GLU A 173 20.40 9.77 4.23
N SER A 174 19.46 10.67 4.49
CA SER A 174 18.73 10.71 5.77
C SER A 174 17.98 9.41 6.06
N LEU A 175 17.42 8.77 5.02
CA LEU A 175 16.73 7.50 5.15
C LEU A 175 17.69 6.35 5.47
N VAL A 176 18.86 6.30 4.83
CA VAL A 176 19.90 5.29 5.11
C VAL A 176 20.36 5.39 6.57
N ILE A 177 20.65 6.61 7.03
CA ILE A 177 21.01 6.89 8.44
C ILE A 177 19.88 6.47 9.39
N LYS A 178 18.62 6.82 9.06
CA LYS A 178 17.43 6.43 9.85
C LYS A 178 17.30 4.92 10.01
N LEU A 179 17.72 4.16 9.00
CA LEU A 179 17.70 2.69 9.02
C LEU A 179 18.87 2.07 9.79
N GLY A 180 19.80 2.90 10.29
CA GLY A 180 20.99 2.48 11.02
C GLY A 180 22.08 1.90 10.11
N LEU A 181 22.17 2.40 8.89
CA LEU A 181 23.16 2.01 7.89
C LEU A 181 24.04 3.24 7.61
N ASP A 182 25.30 3.21 8.05
CA ASP A 182 26.30 4.28 7.89
C ASP A 182 27.35 3.88 6.84
#